data_08b64dc29dbfad74e33b6853f2ce43ba
#
_entry.id   08b64dc29dbfad74e33b6853f2ce43ba
#
_cell.length_a   1.000
_cell.length_b   1.000
_cell.length_c   1.000
_cell.angle_alpha   90.00
_cell.angle_beta   90.00
_cell.angle_gamma   90.00
#
_symmetry.space_group_name_H-M   'P 1'
#
loop_
_entity.id
_entity.type
_entity.pdbx_description
1 polymer ?
#
loop_
_entity_poly.entity_id
_entity_poly.type
_entity_poly.pdbx_seq_one_letter_code
_entity_poly.pdbx_strand_id
1 'polypeptide(L)'
;TLALGRNLGAYVMAADLVGLEADEDLRFRAWLRTCLTETLDGLSLRSTHERRPNNWGTHAGASRIAVAMYLGDATDLARSAKVFRGWLGDRASYASFSYGDLSWQADPARPVGINPKGASKLGHSIDGVLPDDQRRGGPFTWPPPKENYVYEALQGALVQAVLLERAGYPD
;
A
#
# COMPACT_ATOMS: atom_id res chain seq x y z
N THR A 1 12.85 4.38 1.64
CA THR A 1 11.49 4.60 1.11
C THR A 1 10.38 4.50 2.16
N LEU A 2 10.48 3.64 3.22
CA LEU A 2 9.41 3.49 4.22
C LEU A 2 9.04 4.81 4.92
N ALA A 3 10.03 5.57 5.40
CA ALA A 3 9.78 6.86 6.05
C ALA A 3 9.09 7.85 5.09
N LEU A 4 9.50 7.88 3.82
CA LEU A 4 8.85 8.68 2.79
C LEU A 4 7.38 8.23 2.60
N GLY A 5 7.13 6.93 2.46
CA GLY A 5 5.79 6.39 2.30
C GLY A 5 4.85 6.70 3.47
N ARG A 6 5.37 6.72 4.70
CA ARG A 6 4.57 7.04 5.91
C ARG A 6 4.22 8.52 6.03
N ASN A 7 5.10 9.41 5.59
CA ASN A 7 4.98 10.83 5.93
C ASN A 7 4.51 11.71 4.76
N LEU A 8 4.83 11.35 3.51
CA LEU A 8 4.57 12.22 2.36
C LEU A 8 3.08 12.56 2.20
N GLY A 9 2.18 11.60 2.44
CA GLY A 9 0.74 11.83 2.40
C GLY A 9 0.27 12.92 3.37
N ALA A 10 0.88 13.03 4.55
CA ALA A 10 0.55 14.07 5.52
C ALA A 10 0.95 15.47 5.03
N TYR A 11 2.10 15.60 4.37
CA TYR A 11 2.51 16.89 3.75
C TYR A 11 1.55 17.29 2.62
N VAL A 12 1.11 16.31 1.81
CA VAL A 12 0.12 16.57 0.75
C VAL A 12 -1.20 17.06 1.32
N MET A 13 -1.72 16.36 2.35
CA MET A 13 -2.96 16.76 3.01
C MET A 13 -2.85 18.14 3.68
N ALA A 14 -1.71 18.43 4.30
CA ALA A 14 -1.47 19.75 4.90
C ALA A 14 -1.46 20.87 3.83
N ALA A 15 -0.77 20.64 2.70
CA ALA A 15 -0.73 21.60 1.60
C ALA A 15 -2.11 21.86 0.99
N ASP A 16 -2.92 20.81 0.83
CA ASP A 16 -4.31 20.89 0.34
C ASP A 16 -5.20 21.69 1.30
N LEU A 17 -5.05 21.47 2.60
CA LEU A 17 -5.86 22.13 3.63
C LEU A 17 -5.53 23.63 3.79
N VAL A 18 -4.27 24.01 3.69
CA VAL A 18 -3.87 25.43 3.88
C VAL A 18 -4.03 26.26 2.62
N GLY A 19 -4.00 25.62 1.44
CA GLY A 19 -3.97 26.30 0.15
C GLY A 19 -2.66 27.08 -0.03
N LEU A 20 -1.71 26.51 -0.76
CA LEU A 20 -0.43 27.16 -1.02
C LEU A 20 -0.59 28.32 -2.01
N GLU A 21 0.21 29.36 -1.85
CA GLU A 21 0.34 30.41 -2.86
C GLU A 21 0.88 29.84 -4.18
N ALA A 22 0.56 30.47 -5.31
CA ALA A 22 0.80 29.89 -6.65
C ALA A 22 2.26 29.49 -6.90
N ASP A 23 3.22 30.25 -6.45
CA ASP A 23 4.64 29.96 -6.62
C ASP A 23 5.14 28.86 -5.64
N GLU A 24 4.56 28.78 -4.46
CA GLU A 24 4.81 27.70 -3.49
C GLU A 24 4.21 26.38 -3.99
N ASP A 25 2.98 26.41 -4.48
CA ASP A 25 2.31 25.23 -5.05
C ASP A 25 3.09 24.68 -6.25
N LEU A 26 3.59 25.56 -7.13
CA LEU A 26 4.42 25.15 -8.26
C LEU A 26 5.68 24.40 -7.81
N ARG A 27 6.40 24.92 -6.81
CA ARG A 27 7.59 24.28 -6.22
C ARG A 27 7.24 22.97 -5.53
N PHE A 28 6.15 22.95 -4.77
CA PHE A 28 5.69 21.75 -4.07
C PHE A 28 5.31 20.64 -5.04
N ARG A 29 4.56 20.94 -6.10
CA ARG A 29 4.23 19.96 -7.17
C ARG A 29 5.48 19.41 -7.86
N ALA A 30 6.48 20.25 -8.12
CA ALA A 30 7.74 19.78 -8.70
C ALA A 30 8.47 18.82 -7.75
N TRP A 31 8.54 19.15 -6.46
CA TRP A 31 9.13 18.28 -5.44
C TRP A 31 8.39 16.95 -5.29
N LEU A 32 7.05 16.96 -5.29
CA LEU A 32 6.23 15.74 -5.23
C LEU A 32 6.53 14.80 -6.38
N ARG A 33 6.72 15.30 -7.61
CA ARG A 33 7.10 14.48 -8.76
C ARG A 33 8.46 13.79 -8.56
N THR A 34 9.41 14.51 -7.98
CA THR A 34 10.71 13.93 -7.60
C THR A 34 10.55 12.83 -6.57
N CYS A 35 9.77 13.05 -5.50
CA CYS A 35 9.51 12.06 -4.46
C CYS A 35 8.92 10.74 -4.99
N LEU A 36 8.10 10.80 -6.05
CA LEU A 36 7.51 9.58 -6.64
C LEU A 36 8.53 8.68 -7.32
N THR A 37 9.58 9.26 -7.90
CA THR A 37 10.48 8.57 -8.84
C THR A 37 11.91 8.43 -8.34
N GLU A 38 12.33 9.28 -7.40
CA GLU A 38 13.67 9.20 -6.82
C GLU A 38 13.90 7.83 -6.15
N THR A 39 15.06 7.25 -6.44
CA THR A 39 15.42 5.92 -5.96
C THR A 39 16.21 6.02 -4.66
N LEU A 40 15.67 5.42 -3.60
CA LEU A 40 16.29 5.28 -2.29
C LEU A 40 16.48 3.78 -2.01
N ASP A 41 17.72 3.34 -1.85
CA ASP A 41 18.06 1.91 -1.65
C ASP A 41 17.46 0.98 -2.72
N GLY A 42 17.55 1.39 -3.98
CA GLY A 42 17.08 0.59 -5.13
C GLY A 42 15.58 0.60 -5.38
N LEU A 43 14.79 1.33 -4.59
CA LEU A 43 13.34 1.45 -4.75
C LEU A 43 12.91 2.92 -4.74
N SER A 44 11.99 3.28 -5.63
CA SER A 44 11.24 4.55 -5.57
C SER A 44 9.93 4.36 -4.79
N LEU A 45 9.21 5.44 -4.52
CA LEU A 45 7.87 5.35 -3.92
C LEU A 45 6.94 4.52 -4.80
N ARG A 46 6.94 4.75 -6.12
CA ARG A 46 6.15 3.98 -7.09
C ARG A 46 6.51 2.49 -7.08
N SER A 47 7.78 2.16 -7.19
CA SER A 47 8.21 0.77 -7.25
C SER A 47 8.04 0.05 -5.91
N THR A 48 8.12 0.76 -4.78
CA THR A 48 7.80 0.21 -3.45
C THR A 48 6.33 -0.20 -3.38
N HIS A 49 5.41 0.66 -3.77
CA HIS A 49 3.98 0.34 -3.84
C HIS A 49 3.71 -0.87 -4.73
N GLU A 50 4.34 -0.94 -5.91
CA GLU A 50 4.10 -1.99 -6.88
C GLU A 50 4.76 -3.33 -6.55
N ARG A 51 5.81 -3.35 -5.73
CA ARG A 51 6.58 -4.58 -5.47
C ARG A 51 6.39 -5.16 -4.08
N ARG A 52 6.05 -4.34 -3.09
CA ARG A 52 5.98 -4.75 -1.68
C ARG A 52 4.53 -4.97 -1.23
N PRO A 53 4.11 -6.19 -0.88
CA PRO A 53 2.76 -6.46 -0.41
C PRO A 53 2.54 -6.13 1.08
N ASN A 54 3.58 -5.73 1.80
CA ASN A 54 3.62 -5.48 3.24
C ASN A 54 3.45 -3.98 3.58
N ASN A 55 3.69 -3.63 4.86
CA ASN A 55 3.60 -2.27 5.37
C ASN A 55 4.37 -1.23 4.54
N TRP A 56 5.50 -1.61 3.92
CA TRP A 56 6.23 -0.70 3.02
C TRP A 56 5.40 -0.30 1.80
N GLY A 57 4.78 -1.31 1.17
CA GLY A 57 3.97 -1.07 -0.02
C GLY A 57 2.66 -0.37 0.29
N THR A 58 1.99 -0.71 1.41
CA THR A 58 0.72 -0.07 1.76
C THR A 58 0.89 1.41 2.10
N HIS A 59 1.94 1.78 2.84
CA HIS A 59 2.26 3.18 3.11
C HIS A 59 2.72 3.94 1.86
N ALA A 60 3.56 3.30 1.02
CA ALA A 60 3.96 3.90 -0.25
C ALA A 60 2.75 4.15 -1.17
N GLY A 61 1.80 3.22 -1.20
CA GLY A 61 0.55 3.37 -1.94
C GLY A 61 -0.32 4.51 -1.44
N ALA A 62 -0.48 4.63 -0.12
CA ALA A 62 -1.22 5.73 0.49
C ALA A 62 -0.66 7.10 0.09
N SER A 63 0.65 7.29 0.21
CA SER A 63 1.31 8.52 -0.19
C SER A 63 1.28 8.76 -1.70
N ARG A 64 1.47 7.71 -2.52
CA ARG A 64 1.39 7.81 -3.98
C ARG A 64 0.01 8.27 -4.45
N ILE A 65 -1.06 7.70 -3.88
CA ILE A 65 -2.44 8.09 -4.22
C ILE A 65 -2.70 9.54 -3.82
N ALA A 66 -2.32 9.94 -2.61
CA ALA A 66 -2.45 11.33 -2.18
C ALA A 66 -1.73 12.30 -3.13
N VAL A 67 -0.50 11.98 -3.53
CA VAL A 67 0.27 12.78 -4.49
C VAL A 67 -0.41 12.81 -5.86
N ALA A 68 -0.88 11.68 -6.36
CA ALA A 68 -1.56 11.61 -7.67
C ALA A 68 -2.83 12.47 -7.68
N MET A 69 -3.62 12.44 -6.61
CA MET A 69 -4.81 13.29 -6.44
C MET A 69 -4.42 14.79 -6.43
N TYR A 70 -3.43 15.18 -5.64
CA TYR A 70 -2.98 16.56 -5.55
C TYR A 70 -2.41 17.11 -6.87
N LEU A 71 -1.68 16.26 -7.61
CA LEU A 71 -1.12 16.61 -8.92
C LEU A 71 -2.15 16.59 -10.05
N GLY A 72 -3.33 15.98 -9.85
CA GLY A 72 -4.29 15.71 -10.91
C GLY A 72 -3.80 14.64 -11.89
N ASP A 73 -2.91 13.73 -11.49
CA ASP A 73 -2.38 12.65 -12.32
C ASP A 73 -3.33 11.45 -12.35
N ALA A 74 -4.33 11.53 -13.23
CA ALA A 74 -5.33 10.48 -13.40
C ALA A 74 -4.70 9.15 -13.84
N THR A 75 -3.60 9.16 -14.57
CA THR A 75 -2.91 7.95 -15.03
C THR A 75 -2.26 7.20 -13.86
N ASP A 76 -1.52 7.91 -13.00
CA ASP A 76 -0.88 7.30 -11.84
C ASP A 76 -1.91 6.89 -10.79
N LEU A 77 -3.00 7.65 -10.65
CA LEU A 77 -4.13 7.31 -9.78
C LEU A 77 -4.82 6.01 -10.22
N ALA A 78 -5.15 5.88 -11.51
CA ALA A 78 -5.74 4.65 -12.06
C ALA A 78 -4.81 3.45 -11.92
N ARG A 79 -3.48 3.65 -12.11
CA ARG A 79 -2.48 2.62 -11.87
C ARG A 79 -2.45 2.19 -10.41
N SER A 80 -2.49 3.14 -9.49
CA SER A 80 -2.50 2.88 -8.05
C SER A 80 -3.73 2.09 -7.61
N ALA A 81 -4.92 2.42 -8.14
CA ALA A 81 -6.14 1.67 -7.90
C ALA A 81 -6.03 0.20 -8.34
N LYS A 82 -5.43 -0.06 -9.52
CA LYS A 82 -5.19 -1.45 -9.96
C LYS A 82 -4.24 -2.20 -9.02
N VAL A 83 -3.17 -1.56 -8.55
CA VAL A 83 -2.23 -2.16 -7.60
C VAL A 83 -2.95 -2.51 -6.29
N PHE A 84 -3.77 -1.60 -5.76
CA PHE A 84 -4.52 -1.84 -4.54
C PHE A 84 -5.54 -2.97 -4.68
N ARG A 85 -6.29 -3.03 -5.80
CA ARG A 85 -7.18 -4.16 -6.09
C ARG A 85 -6.45 -5.49 -6.13
N GLY A 86 -5.26 -5.52 -6.75
CA GLY A 86 -4.41 -6.72 -6.76
C GLY A 86 -3.97 -7.12 -5.35
N TRP A 87 -3.71 -6.15 -4.48
CA TRP A 87 -3.38 -6.40 -3.08
C TRP A 87 -4.56 -7.01 -2.32
N LEU A 88 -5.79 -6.57 -2.61
CA LEU A 88 -7.04 -7.14 -2.08
C LEU A 88 -7.37 -8.53 -2.65
N GLY A 89 -6.67 -8.99 -3.70
CA GLY A 89 -6.85 -10.33 -4.26
C GLY A 89 -7.35 -10.36 -5.71
N ASP A 90 -7.71 -9.23 -6.32
CA ASP A 90 -7.99 -9.15 -7.76
C ASP A 90 -6.69 -9.23 -8.57
N ARG A 91 -6.20 -10.44 -8.75
CA ARG A 91 -4.95 -10.72 -9.47
C ARG A 91 -5.02 -10.39 -10.96
N ALA A 92 -6.22 -10.25 -11.53
CA ALA A 92 -6.39 -9.80 -12.91
C ALA A 92 -6.04 -8.31 -13.03
N SER A 93 -6.36 -7.50 -12.03
CA SER A 93 -5.95 -6.10 -11.97
C SER A 93 -4.45 -5.94 -11.74
N TYR A 94 -3.86 -6.72 -10.82
CA TYR A 94 -2.42 -6.67 -10.53
C TYR A 94 -1.93 -7.91 -9.78
N ALA A 95 -0.74 -8.44 -10.16
CA ALA A 95 -0.17 -9.64 -9.54
C ALA A 95 1.37 -9.63 -9.41
N SER A 96 2.03 -8.45 -9.58
CA SER A 96 3.51 -8.37 -9.64
C SER A 96 4.18 -8.09 -8.30
N PHE A 97 3.53 -8.39 -7.19
CA PHE A 97 4.15 -8.29 -5.87
C PHE A 97 5.21 -9.35 -5.65
N SER A 98 6.25 -8.97 -4.90
CA SER A 98 7.30 -9.88 -4.42
C SER A 98 7.01 -10.27 -2.97
N TYR A 99 6.41 -11.42 -2.78
CA TYR A 99 6.10 -11.96 -1.46
C TYR A 99 7.34 -12.62 -0.83
N GLY A 100 7.39 -12.63 0.50
CA GLY A 100 8.38 -13.38 1.25
C GLY A 100 7.93 -14.82 1.53
N ASP A 101 8.08 -15.27 2.77
CA ASP A 101 7.58 -16.58 3.20
C ASP A 101 6.05 -16.67 3.03
N LEU A 102 5.58 -17.74 2.42
CA LEU A 102 4.17 -17.94 2.07
C LEU A 102 3.38 -18.76 3.10
N SER A 103 3.98 -19.04 4.26
CA SER A 103 3.36 -19.91 5.28
C SER A 103 2.04 -19.37 5.81
N TRP A 104 1.81 -18.05 5.80
CA TRP A 104 0.57 -17.41 6.23
C TRP A 104 -0.44 -17.18 5.10
N GLN A 105 -0.10 -17.49 3.85
CA GLN A 105 -1.04 -17.41 2.73
C GLN A 105 -2.08 -18.51 2.82
N ALA A 106 -3.34 -18.19 2.52
CA ALA A 106 -4.41 -19.16 2.36
C ALA A 106 -4.13 -20.09 1.17
N ASP A 107 -3.70 -19.50 0.06
CA ASP A 107 -3.26 -20.23 -1.14
C ASP A 107 -1.85 -19.74 -1.53
N PRO A 108 -0.79 -20.49 -1.20
CA PRO A 108 0.58 -20.14 -1.58
C PRO A 108 0.83 -20.05 -3.10
N ALA A 109 0.02 -20.72 -3.93
CA ALA A 109 0.13 -20.64 -5.39
C ALA A 109 -0.46 -19.32 -5.94
N ARG A 110 -1.34 -18.69 -5.16
CA ARG A 110 -2.01 -17.45 -5.53
C ARG A 110 -1.93 -16.42 -4.39
N PRO A 111 -0.73 -15.98 -3.99
CA PRO A 111 -0.54 -15.12 -2.85
C PRO A 111 -1.24 -13.76 -3.02
N VAL A 112 -1.71 -13.20 -1.91
CA VAL A 112 -2.45 -11.94 -1.81
C VAL A 112 -1.91 -11.07 -0.67
N GLY A 113 -2.24 -9.78 -0.65
CA GLY A 113 -1.83 -8.86 0.43
C GLY A 113 -2.65 -9.06 1.71
N ILE A 114 -3.91 -9.47 1.56
CA ILE A 114 -4.82 -9.80 2.66
C ILE A 114 -5.55 -11.10 2.32
N ASN A 115 -5.60 -12.04 3.25
CA ASN A 115 -6.33 -13.28 3.04
C ASN A 115 -7.83 -13.01 2.92
N PRO A 116 -8.52 -13.66 1.96
CA PRO A 116 -9.92 -13.41 1.68
C PRO A 116 -10.82 -13.86 2.84
N LYS A 117 -12.03 -13.31 2.86
CA LYS A 117 -13.08 -13.73 3.81
C LYS A 117 -13.31 -15.23 3.76
N GLY A 118 -13.36 -15.87 4.92
CA GLY A 118 -13.54 -17.32 5.07
C GLY A 118 -12.25 -18.13 4.87
N ALA A 119 -11.10 -17.49 4.67
CA ALA A 119 -9.83 -18.21 4.55
C ALA A 119 -9.50 -19.01 5.81
N SER A 120 -9.02 -20.23 5.61
CA SER A 120 -8.61 -21.11 6.72
C SER A 120 -7.33 -21.86 6.39
N LYS A 121 -6.58 -22.27 7.43
CA LYS A 121 -5.36 -23.06 7.32
C LYS A 121 -5.23 -24.00 8.51
N LEU A 122 -5.03 -25.28 8.25
CA LEU A 122 -4.93 -26.32 9.27
C LEU A 122 -6.06 -26.27 10.33
N GLY A 123 -7.30 -25.99 9.87
CA GLY A 123 -8.48 -25.90 10.73
C GLY A 123 -8.65 -24.57 11.48
N HIS A 124 -7.76 -23.61 11.32
CA HIS A 124 -7.83 -22.28 11.95
C HIS A 124 -8.23 -21.21 10.95
N SER A 125 -9.05 -20.24 11.37
CA SER A 125 -9.37 -19.08 10.54
C SER A 125 -8.15 -18.16 10.40
N ILE A 126 -7.84 -17.82 9.16
CA ILE A 126 -6.85 -16.80 8.79
C ILE A 126 -7.48 -15.71 7.93
N ASP A 127 -8.80 -15.56 8.03
CA ASP A 127 -9.59 -14.50 7.40
C ASP A 127 -9.05 -13.13 7.79
N GLY A 128 -8.81 -12.27 6.81
CA GLY A 128 -8.30 -10.91 7.02
C GLY A 128 -6.86 -10.81 7.51
N VAL A 129 -6.13 -11.91 7.68
CA VAL A 129 -4.71 -11.86 8.02
C VAL A 129 -3.92 -11.24 6.86
N LEU A 130 -2.95 -10.38 7.18
CA LEU A 130 -1.98 -9.80 6.25
C LEU A 130 -0.72 -10.69 6.21
N PRO A 131 -0.61 -11.62 5.26
CA PRO A 131 0.37 -12.70 5.35
C PRO A 131 1.82 -12.24 5.34
N ASP A 132 2.15 -11.23 4.51
CA ASP A 132 3.54 -10.79 4.34
C ASP A 132 4.05 -9.97 5.54
N ASP A 133 3.16 -9.43 6.36
CA ASP A 133 3.52 -8.79 7.63
C ASP A 133 3.49 -9.79 8.78
N GLN A 134 2.47 -10.67 8.85
CA GLN A 134 2.35 -11.66 9.91
C GLN A 134 3.54 -12.65 9.94
N ARG A 135 4.08 -13.03 8.77
CA ARG A 135 5.28 -13.90 8.68
C ARG A 135 6.53 -13.36 9.38
N ARG A 136 6.56 -12.07 9.71
CA ARG A 136 7.68 -11.45 10.45
C ARG A 136 7.76 -11.94 11.89
N GLY A 137 6.64 -12.38 12.45
CA GLY A 137 6.60 -13.09 13.74
C GLY A 137 7.02 -14.56 13.64
N GLY A 138 7.28 -15.08 12.42
CA GLY A 138 7.67 -16.45 12.16
C GLY A 138 6.73 -17.17 11.19
N PRO A 139 7.03 -18.43 10.84
CA PRO A 139 6.17 -19.26 10.01
C PRO A 139 4.82 -19.51 10.66
N PHE A 140 3.86 -20.02 9.86
CA PHE A 140 2.52 -20.30 10.37
C PHE A 140 2.55 -21.17 11.62
N THR A 141 1.95 -20.68 12.68
CA THR A 141 1.72 -21.38 13.95
C THR A 141 0.41 -20.90 14.58
N TRP A 142 -0.19 -21.72 15.45
CA TRP A 142 -1.40 -21.35 16.17
C TRP A 142 -1.25 -21.60 17.68
N PRO A 143 -1.60 -20.63 18.54
CA PRO A 143 -2.08 -19.28 18.21
C PRO A 143 -1.02 -18.43 17.50
N PRO A 144 -1.45 -17.42 16.70
CA PRO A 144 -0.50 -16.57 15.97
C PRO A 144 0.40 -15.79 16.92
N PRO A 145 1.69 -15.60 16.58
CA PRO A 145 2.56 -14.72 17.35
C PRO A 145 2.05 -13.28 17.24
N LYS A 146 2.27 -12.49 18.29
CA LYS A 146 2.00 -11.06 18.25
C LYS A 146 2.96 -10.39 17.28
N GLU A 147 2.41 -9.66 16.31
CA GLU A 147 3.17 -8.95 15.30
C GLU A 147 2.59 -7.56 15.06
N ASN A 148 3.42 -6.53 15.23
CA ASN A 148 3.00 -5.13 15.13
C ASN A 148 2.92 -4.63 13.68
N TYR A 149 3.68 -5.23 12.76
CA TYR A 149 3.72 -4.80 11.35
C TYR A 149 2.38 -4.97 10.64
N VAL A 150 1.53 -5.89 11.10
CA VAL A 150 0.17 -6.05 10.56
C VAL A 150 -0.68 -4.79 10.76
N TYR A 151 -0.55 -4.12 11.90
CA TYR A 151 -1.26 -2.86 12.16
C TYR A 151 -0.72 -1.72 11.30
N GLU A 152 0.60 -1.67 11.09
CA GLU A 152 1.21 -0.67 10.22
C GLU A 152 0.78 -0.87 8.75
N ALA A 153 0.74 -2.11 8.28
CA ALA A 153 0.27 -2.41 6.94
C ALA A 153 -1.22 -2.06 6.76
N LEU A 154 -2.04 -2.36 7.77
CA LEU A 154 -3.46 -2.01 7.77
C LEU A 154 -3.68 -0.49 7.71
N GLN A 155 -2.89 0.31 8.45
CA GLN A 155 -2.97 1.77 8.38
C GLN A 155 -2.80 2.29 6.95
N GLY A 156 -1.75 1.86 6.25
CA GLY A 156 -1.51 2.26 4.86
C GLY A 156 -2.62 1.78 3.91
N ALA A 157 -3.15 0.58 4.12
CA ALA A 157 -4.24 0.04 3.31
C ALA A 157 -5.55 0.81 3.49
N LEU A 158 -5.91 1.16 4.73
CA LEU A 158 -7.11 1.95 5.02
C LEU A 158 -7.04 3.34 4.39
N VAL A 159 -5.88 4.00 4.45
CA VAL A 159 -5.69 5.30 3.80
C VAL A 159 -5.86 5.18 2.28
N GLN A 160 -5.31 4.12 1.65
CA GLN A 160 -5.51 3.88 0.22
C GLN A 160 -7.00 3.72 -0.11
N ALA A 161 -7.72 2.88 0.65
CA ALA A 161 -9.16 2.66 0.44
C ALA A 161 -9.95 3.97 0.50
N VAL A 162 -9.77 4.76 1.57
CA VAL A 162 -10.46 6.05 1.74
C VAL A 162 -10.16 7.04 0.62
N LEU A 163 -8.89 7.15 0.22
CA LEU A 163 -8.50 8.08 -0.85
C LEU A 163 -9.05 7.64 -2.21
N LEU A 164 -9.01 6.33 -2.51
CA LEU A 164 -9.54 5.79 -3.77
C LEU A 164 -11.06 5.93 -3.84
N GLU A 165 -11.78 5.65 -2.75
CA GLU A 165 -13.22 5.89 -2.67
C GLU A 165 -13.55 7.36 -2.96
N ARG A 166 -12.85 8.30 -2.32
CA ARG A 166 -13.04 9.75 -2.59
C ARG A 166 -12.71 10.16 -4.02
N ALA A 167 -11.79 9.45 -4.65
CA ALA A 167 -11.42 9.67 -6.05
C ALA A 167 -12.36 8.99 -7.05
N GLY A 168 -13.44 8.33 -6.59
CA GLY A 168 -14.43 7.68 -7.44
C GLY A 168 -14.03 6.30 -7.96
N TYR A 169 -13.09 5.64 -7.27
CA TYR A 169 -12.74 4.24 -7.52
C TYR A 169 -13.39 3.35 -6.44
N PRO A 170 -14.65 2.97 -6.60
CA PRO A 170 -15.29 2.02 -5.70
C PRO A 170 -14.60 0.66 -5.82
N ASP A 171 -14.74 -0.15 -4.83
CA ASP A 171 -14.17 -1.49 -4.58
C ASP A 171 -13.96 -2.38 -5.82
#